data_60564405910e19ee026b9eaaf97e4745
#
_entry.id   60564405910e19ee026b9eaaf97e4745
#
_cell.length_a   1.000
_cell.length_b   1.000
_cell.length_c   1.000
_cell.angle_alpha   90.00
_cell.angle_beta   90.00
_cell.angle_gamma   90.00
#
_symmetry.space_group_name_H-M   'P 1'
#
loop_
_entity.id
_entity.type
_entity.pdbx_description
1 polymer ?
#
loop_
_entity_poly.entity_id
_entity_poly.type
_entity_poly.pdbx_seq_one_letter_code
_entity_poly.pdbx_strand_id
1 'polypeptide(L)'
;MEGDLNEFQLSDILQFISFGSRSGVLEILRPGAVHRITFTAGVITGLSAAGWSITEALLESNLVPQDVLNGMVRDNVQVDLRGPILAGGYMTADDWNAFIARQVESLLYRLFDSRQGKFRFRQLGTIEFQWLPVRITTDRAVLEGTRWSETWSQVDPSLRVPGARFGATATRLEAPIRVSPTQWRVFVASRDPGSLNQLATRAVLSEVEALEALRALTGHGLIVIL
;
A
#
# COMPACT_ATOMS: atom_id res chain seq x y z
N MET A 1 -22.97 -2.34 -12.54
CA MET A 1 -21.97 -3.02 -13.38
C MET A 1 -21.34 -4.12 -12.53
N GLU A 2 -21.24 -5.33 -13.05
CA GLU A 2 -20.59 -6.47 -12.37
C GLU A 2 -19.95 -7.39 -13.42
N GLY A 3 -18.96 -8.17 -13.03
CA GLY A 3 -18.25 -9.09 -13.91
C GLY A 3 -17.15 -9.87 -13.18
N ASP A 4 -16.30 -10.53 -13.97
CA ASP A 4 -15.20 -11.35 -13.49
C ASP A 4 -13.85 -10.68 -13.84
N LEU A 5 -12.89 -10.72 -12.91
CA LEU A 5 -11.56 -10.16 -13.11
C LEU A 5 -10.68 -11.00 -14.08
N ASN A 6 -11.12 -12.21 -14.43
CA ASN A 6 -10.48 -12.97 -15.50
C ASN A 6 -10.80 -12.41 -16.90
N GLU A 7 -11.95 -11.73 -17.06
CA GLU A 7 -12.42 -11.17 -18.33
C GLU A 7 -12.10 -9.67 -18.45
N PHE A 8 -12.10 -8.96 -17.33
CA PHE A 8 -11.89 -7.50 -17.27
C PHE A 8 -10.73 -7.16 -16.37
N GLN A 9 -9.77 -6.41 -16.89
CA GLN A 9 -8.67 -5.91 -16.07
C GLN A 9 -9.16 -4.80 -15.13
N LEU A 10 -8.56 -4.71 -13.94
CA LEU A 10 -8.91 -3.65 -12.98
C LEU A 10 -8.70 -2.25 -13.58
N SER A 11 -7.65 -2.06 -14.41
CA SER A 11 -7.39 -0.82 -15.15
C SER A 11 -8.60 -0.36 -15.97
N ASP A 12 -9.23 -1.29 -16.73
CA ASP A 12 -10.35 -0.98 -17.61
C ASP A 12 -11.59 -0.60 -16.81
N ILE A 13 -11.82 -1.31 -15.70
CA ILE A 13 -12.93 -1.03 -14.79
C ILE A 13 -12.79 0.37 -14.16
N LEU A 14 -11.58 0.71 -13.68
CA LEU A 14 -11.29 2.01 -13.10
C LEU A 14 -11.46 3.14 -14.12
N GLN A 15 -10.93 2.97 -15.34
CA GLN A 15 -11.06 3.93 -16.41
C GLN A 15 -12.53 4.13 -16.83
N PHE A 16 -13.32 3.05 -16.94
CA PHE A 16 -14.75 3.14 -17.25
C PHE A 16 -15.53 3.95 -16.21
N ILE A 17 -15.21 3.79 -14.91
CA ILE A 17 -15.83 4.56 -13.84
C ILE A 17 -15.43 6.04 -13.94
N SER A 18 -14.15 6.30 -14.24
CA SER A 18 -13.59 7.65 -14.36
C SER A 18 -14.18 8.40 -15.56
N PHE A 19 -14.17 7.81 -16.75
CA PHE A 19 -14.74 8.42 -17.97
C PHE A 19 -16.21 8.80 -17.80
N GLY A 20 -16.96 7.99 -17.08
CA GLY A 20 -18.35 8.30 -16.75
C GLY A 20 -18.52 9.30 -15.60
N SER A 21 -17.44 9.81 -15.03
CA SER A 21 -17.44 10.68 -13.83
C SER A 21 -18.37 10.13 -12.72
N ARG A 22 -18.38 8.81 -12.54
CA ARG A 22 -19.33 8.12 -11.69
C ARG A 22 -18.95 8.22 -10.22
N SER A 23 -19.98 8.36 -9.37
CA SER A 23 -19.83 8.24 -7.92
C SER A 23 -20.42 6.91 -7.45
N GLY A 24 -19.73 6.22 -6.53
CA GLY A 24 -20.18 4.90 -6.07
C GLY A 24 -19.08 4.09 -5.41
N VAL A 25 -19.36 2.83 -5.18
CA VAL A 25 -18.43 1.88 -4.58
C VAL A 25 -18.19 0.71 -5.53
N LEU A 26 -16.92 0.48 -5.84
CA LEU A 26 -16.45 -0.71 -6.52
C LEU A 26 -16.03 -1.74 -5.47
N GLU A 27 -16.73 -2.86 -5.44
CA GLU A 27 -16.37 -4.03 -4.62
C GLU A 27 -15.56 -5.00 -5.47
N ILE A 28 -14.41 -5.41 -4.95
CA ILE A 28 -13.59 -6.49 -5.49
C ILE A 28 -13.71 -7.67 -4.53
N LEU A 29 -14.33 -8.74 -5.00
CA LEU A 29 -14.63 -9.94 -4.24
C LEU A 29 -13.60 -11.01 -4.57
N ARG A 30 -12.72 -11.33 -3.63
CA ARG A 30 -11.69 -12.37 -3.72
C ARG A 30 -11.97 -13.47 -2.71
N PRO A 31 -11.45 -14.70 -2.88
CA PRO A 31 -11.55 -15.71 -1.85
C PRO A 31 -11.01 -15.21 -0.50
N GLY A 32 -11.89 -15.16 0.50
CA GLY A 32 -11.53 -14.71 1.85
C GLY A 32 -11.37 -13.19 2.05
N ALA A 33 -11.55 -12.36 1.00
CA ALA A 33 -11.36 -10.92 1.13
C ALA A 33 -12.32 -10.11 0.26
N VAL A 34 -12.80 -8.99 0.80
CA VAL A 34 -13.58 -7.99 0.07
C VAL A 34 -12.85 -6.65 0.18
N HIS A 35 -12.54 -6.08 -0.97
CA HIS A 35 -11.97 -4.73 -1.05
C HIS A 35 -13.04 -3.80 -1.61
N ARG A 36 -13.14 -2.59 -1.06
CA ARG A 36 -14.08 -1.57 -1.53
C ARG A 36 -13.32 -0.31 -1.88
N ILE A 37 -13.48 0.14 -3.12
CA ILE A 37 -12.90 1.39 -3.62
C ILE A 37 -14.04 2.38 -3.81
N THR A 38 -13.95 3.52 -3.16
CA THR A 38 -14.96 4.58 -3.22
C THR A 38 -14.58 5.61 -4.27
N PHE A 39 -15.55 6.01 -5.08
CA PHE A 39 -15.39 7.03 -6.13
C PHE A 39 -16.32 8.21 -5.89
N THR A 40 -15.80 9.41 -6.10
CA THR A 40 -16.56 10.65 -6.18
C THR A 40 -16.22 11.34 -7.50
N ALA A 41 -17.20 11.49 -8.39
CA ALA A 41 -17.01 12.06 -9.71
C ALA A 41 -15.82 11.45 -10.49
N GLY A 42 -15.66 10.13 -10.44
CA GLY A 42 -14.60 9.40 -11.13
C GLY A 42 -13.23 9.40 -10.43
N VAL A 43 -13.09 10.10 -9.31
CA VAL A 43 -11.85 10.15 -8.51
C VAL A 43 -11.96 9.16 -7.35
N ILE A 44 -10.91 8.44 -7.06
CA ILE A 44 -10.83 7.53 -5.90
C ILE A 44 -10.71 8.38 -4.63
N THR A 45 -11.69 8.23 -3.73
CA THR A 45 -11.78 9.00 -2.48
C THR A 45 -11.73 8.12 -1.23
N GLY A 46 -11.63 6.81 -1.38
CA GLY A 46 -11.49 5.90 -0.26
C GLY A 46 -11.19 4.48 -0.69
N LEU A 47 -10.63 3.71 0.22
CA LEU A 47 -10.39 2.29 0.05
C LEU A 47 -10.54 1.59 1.40
N SER A 48 -11.21 0.45 1.43
CA SER A 48 -11.20 -0.46 2.57
C SER A 48 -10.85 -1.88 2.10
N ALA A 49 -10.07 -2.57 2.90
CA ALA A 49 -9.66 -3.94 2.64
C ALA A 49 -9.93 -4.79 3.89
N ALA A 50 -10.46 -6.00 3.70
CA ALA A 50 -10.61 -6.94 4.80
C ALA A 50 -9.24 -7.30 5.39
N GLY A 51 -9.15 -7.30 6.71
CA GLY A 51 -7.90 -7.64 7.41
C GLY A 51 -6.84 -6.54 7.44
N TRP A 52 -7.16 -5.33 6.96
CA TRP A 52 -6.28 -4.17 7.10
C TRP A 52 -6.84 -3.17 8.12
N SER A 53 -5.98 -2.71 8.99
CA SER A 53 -6.30 -1.65 9.94
C SER A 53 -5.20 -0.59 10.00
N ILE A 54 -5.60 0.64 10.26
CA ILE A 54 -4.66 1.74 10.44
C ILE A 54 -3.76 1.54 11.66
N THR A 55 -4.30 0.89 12.69
CA THR A 55 -3.56 0.55 13.91
C THR A 55 -2.40 -0.39 13.60
N GLU A 56 -2.66 -1.47 12.86
CA GLU A 56 -1.62 -2.41 12.45
C GLU A 56 -0.57 -1.73 11.57
N ALA A 57 -1.00 -0.91 10.59
CA ALA A 57 -0.09 -0.16 9.75
C ALA A 57 0.81 0.81 10.54
N LEU A 58 0.28 1.46 11.59
CA LEU A 58 1.06 2.32 12.47
C LEU A 58 2.04 1.51 13.33
N LEU A 59 1.61 0.38 13.90
CA LEU A 59 2.48 -0.51 14.66
C LEU A 59 3.64 -1.02 13.80
N GLU A 60 3.35 -1.43 12.57
CA GLU A 60 4.36 -1.89 11.62
C GLU A 60 5.34 -0.80 11.16
N SER A 61 4.88 0.45 11.11
CA SER A 61 5.70 1.57 10.62
C SER A 61 6.76 2.05 11.59
N ASN A 62 6.58 1.78 12.90
CA ASN A 62 7.38 2.36 13.99
C ASN A 62 7.43 3.90 14.02
N LEU A 63 6.45 4.58 13.39
CA LEU A 63 6.35 6.04 13.38
C LEU A 63 5.86 6.60 14.72
N VAL A 64 5.11 5.80 15.46
CA VAL A 64 4.63 6.12 16.81
C VAL A 64 5.08 5.01 17.75
N PRO A 65 5.58 5.32 18.97
CA PRO A 65 5.99 4.31 19.94
C PRO A 65 4.86 3.31 20.24
N GLN A 66 5.22 2.04 20.34
CA GLN A 66 4.25 0.94 20.46
C GLN A 66 3.43 1.02 21.76
N ASP A 67 4.05 1.43 22.85
CA ASP A 67 3.41 1.62 24.16
C ASP A 67 2.35 2.73 24.09
N VAL A 68 2.63 3.81 23.36
CA VAL A 68 1.71 4.92 23.12
C VAL A 68 0.50 4.45 22.31
N LEU A 69 0.72 3.74 21.19
CA LEU A 69 -0.35 3.19 20.37
C LEU A 69 -1.21 2.21 21.16
N ASN A 70 -0.60 1.32 21.91
CA ASN A 70 -1.30 0.35 22.77
C ASN A 70 -2.17 1.05 23.83
N GLY A 71 -1.69 2.17 24.40
CA GLY A 71 -2.47 3.00 25.32
C GLY A 71 -3.71 3.58 24.62
N MET A 72 -3.53 4.20 23.46
CA MET A 72 -4.63 4.80 22.69
C MET A 72 -5.70 3.78 22.27
N VAL A 73 -5.30 2.56 21.92
CA VAL A 73 -6.23 1.48 21.50
C VAL A 73 -7.02 0.91 22.67
N ARG A 74 -6.43 0.84 23.87
CA ARG A 74 -7.13 0.32 25.06
C ARG A 74 -8.27 1.22 25.52
N ASP A 75 -8.14 2.52 25.34
CA ASP A 75 -9.06 3.50 25.86
C ASP A 75 -10.26 3.78 24.92
N ASN A 76 -10.27 3.25 23.68
CA ASN A 76 -11.30 3.57 22.70
C ASN A 76 -11.72 2.37 21.82
N VAL A 77 -13.00 2.05 21.80
CA VAL A 77 -13.60 0.96 20.98
C VAL A 77 -13.79 1.36 19.50
N GLN A 78 -13.85 2.66 19.17
CA GLN A 78 -13.82 3.21 17.81
C GLN A 78 -12.73 4.27 17.75
N VAL A 79 -11.53 3.86 17.32
CA VAL A 79 -10.34 4.66 17.51
C VAL A 79 -10.19 5.68 16.39
N ASP A 80 -10.52 6.94 16.65
CA ASP A 80 -9.90 8.05 15.92
C ASP A 80 -8.45 8.23 16.42
N LEU A 81 -7.51 7.52 15.81
CA LEU A 81 -6.10 7.65 16.16
C LEU A 81 -5.48 8.98 15.71
N ARG A 82 -6.10 9.66 14.72
CA ARG A 82 -5.56 10.91 14.17
C ARG A 82 -5.45 12.00 15.22
N GLY A 83 -6.56 12.25 15.93
CA GLY A 83 -6.60 13.30 16.95
C GLY A 83 -5.52 13.15 18.01
N PRO A 84 -5.45 12.03 18.74
CA PRO A 84 -4.44 11.77 19.76
C PRO A 84 -2.99 11.79 19.25
N ILE A 85 -2.72 11.27 18.06
CA ILE A 85 -1.37 11.25 17.46
C ILE A 85 -0.90 12.66 17.15
N LEU A 86 -1.75 13.50 16.55
CA LEU A 86 -1.41 14.89 16.26
C LEU A 86 -1.28 15.74 17.54
N ALA A 87 -2.20 15.58 18.49
CA ALA A 87 -2.17 16.29 19.76
C ALA A 87 -0.95 15.91 20.61
N GLY A 88 -0.51 14.65 20.54
CA GLY A 88 0.70 14.17 21.21
C GLY A 88 2.00 14.56 20.51
N GLY A 89 1.94 15.23 19.36
CA GLY A 89 3.11 15.67 18.60
C GLY A 89 3.94 14.53 17.97
N TYR A 90 3.35 13.32 17.85
CA TYR A 90 4.04 12.16 17.24
C TYR A 90 4.15 12.27 15.73
N MET A 91 3.19 12.94 15.08
CA MET A 91 3.18 13.22 13.65
C MET A 91 2.60 14.62 13.42
N THR A 92 3.03 15.28 12.34
CA THR A 92 2.32 16.45 11.81
C THR A 92 1.08 16.02 11.01
N ALA A 93 0.18 16.95 10.71
CA ALA A 93 -0.98 16.68 9.87
C ALA A 93 -0.57 16.24 8.46
N ASP A 94 0.51 16.81 7.92
CA ASP A 94 1.04 16.48 6.59
C ASP A 94 1.68 15.08 6.59
N ASP A 95 2.43 14.71 7.63
CA ASP A 95 3.00 13.37 7.77
C ASP A 95 1.90 12.31 7.89
N TRP A 96 0.85 12.60 8.66
CA TRP A 96 -0.33 11.74 8.76
C TRP A 96 -0.99 11.52 7.41
N ASN A 97 -1.30 12.61 6.70
CA ASN A 97 -1.93 12.54 5.39
C ASN A 97 -1.07 11.78 4.38
N ALA A 98 0.24 12.01 4.37
CA ALA A 98 1.20 11.31 3.53
C ALA A 98 1.30 9.82 3.90
N PHE A 99 1.27 9.48 5.19
CA PHE A 99 1.25 8.10 5.65
C PHE A 99 0.00 7.36 5.16
N ILE A 100 -1.19 7.94 5.38
CA ILE A 100 -2.46 7.36 4.94
C ILE A 100 -2.50 7.20 3.42
N ALA A 101 -2.07 8.21 2.66
CA ALA A 101 -2.03 8.13 1.20
C ALA A 101 -1.17 6.94 0.73
N ARG A 102 0.03 6.76 1.30
CA ARG A 102 0.90 5.62 0.99
C ARG A 102 0.26 4.27 1.31
N GLN A 103 -0.42 4.15 2.45
CA GLN A 103 -1.11 2.90 2.83
C GLN A 103 -2.22 2.56 1.83
N VAL A 104 -3.03 3.54 1.45
CA VAL A 104 -4.12 3.34 0.48
C VAL A 104 -3.58 3.02 -0.91
N GLU A 105 -2.54 3.72 -1.34
CA GLU A 105 -1.86 3.45 -2.62
C GLU A 105 -1.29 2.02 -2.66
N SER A 106 -0.60 1.58 -1.61
CA SER A 106 -0.08 0.22 -1.49
C SER A 106 -1.19 -0.84 -1.62
N LEU A 107 -2.28 -0.68 -0.88
CA LEU A 107 -3.42 -1.58 -0.95
C LEU A 107 -4.07 -1.59 -2.35
N LEU A 108 -4.22 -0.42 -2.96
CA LEU A 108 -4.81 -0.27 -4.30
C LEU A 108 -3.94 -0.94 -5.37
N TYR A 109 -2.63 -0.70 -5.36
CA TYR A 109 -1.73 -1.22 -6.38
C TYR A 109 -1.60 -2.73 -6.34
N ARG A 110 -1.64 -3.34 -5.17
CA ARG A 110 -1.67 -4.81 -5.01
C ARG A 110 -2.90 -5.46 -5.64
N LEU A 111 -3.99 -4.71 -5.84
CA LEU A 111 -5.18 -5.23 -6.52
C LEU A 111 -4.94 -5.42 -8.03
N PHE A 112 -3.98 -4.73 -8.63
CA PHE A 112 -3.66 -4.88 -10.06
C PHE A 112 -3.03 -6.24 -10.42
N ASP A 113 -2.42 -6.92 -9.46
CA ASP A 113 -1.93 -8.29 -9.66
C ASP A 113 -3.05 -9.35 -9.56
N SER A 114 -4.27 -8.91 -9.21
CA SER A 114 -5.40 -9.83 -9.00
C SER A 114 -6.07 -10.18 -10.31
N ARG A 115 -5.82 -11.41 -10.77
CA ARG A 115 -6.48 -11.99 -11.97
C ARG A 115 -7.67 -12.88 -11.63
N GLN A 116 -7.99 -13.06 -10.35
CA GLN A 116 -9.09 -13.92 -9.89
C GLN A 116 -10.02 -13.14 -8.97
N GLY A 117 -11.31 -13.33 -9.17
CA GLY A 117 -12.35 -12.74 -8.36
C GLY A 117 -13.44 -12.07 -9.19
N LYS A 118 -14.43 -11.56 -8.52
CA LYS A 118 -15.55 -10.83 -9.13
C LYS A 118 -15.50 -9.37 -8.73
N PHE A 119 -16.03 -8.52 -9.57
CA PHE A 119 -16.24 -7.13 -9.22
C PHE A 119 -17.70 -6.73 -9.33
N ARG A 120 -18.08 -5.74 -8.53
CA ARG A 120 -19.39 -5.11 -8.59
C ARG A 120 -19.27 -3.63 -8.32
N PHE A 121 -19.72 -2.79 -9.25
CA PHE A 121 -19.83 -1.37 -9.01
C PHE A 121 -21.28 -0.99 -8.74
N ARG A 122 -21.51 -0.34 -7.59
CA ARG A 122 -22.79 0.24 -7.21
C ARG A 122 -22.68 1.76 -7.26
N GLN A 123 -23.48 2.36 -8.10
CA GLN A 123 -23.59 3.83 -8.16
C GLN A 123 -24.40 4.30 -6.96
N LEU A 124 -23.88 5.29 -6.24
CA LEU A 124 -24.50 5.88 -5.06
C LEU A 124 -24.52 7.39 -5.24
N GLY A 125 -25.65 8.04 -4.90
CA GLY A 125 -25.79 9.50 -5.02
C GLY A 125 -24.98 10.24 -3.97
N THR A 126 -24.90 9.74 -2.75
CA THR A 126 -24.11 10.29 -1.65
C THR A 126 -23.35 9.16 -0.96
N ILE A 127 -22.06 9.35 -0.73
CA ILE A 127 -21.22 8.33 -0.11
C ILE A 127 -20.83 8.84 1.27
N GLU A 128 -21.41 8.25 2.29
CA GLU A 128 -21.11 8.55 3.70
C GLU A 128 -19.87 7.79 4.25
N PHE A 129 -19.22 6.97 3.42
CA PHE A 129 -18.08 6.17 3.87
C PHE A 129 -16.76 6.91 3.68
N GLN A 130 -16.37 7.66 4.71
CA GLN A 130 -15.03 8.27 4.81
C GLN A 130 -14.12 7.39 5.68
N TRP A 131 -13.71 6.25 5.17
CA TRP A 131 -12.76 5.43 5.92
C TRP A 131 -11.35 6.02 5.94
N LEU A 132 -10.94 6.63 4.85
CA LEU A 132 -9.65 7.32 4.74
C LEU A 132 -9.80 8.42 3.69
N PRO A 133 -9.64 9.71 4.03
CA PRO A 133 -9.74 10.79 3.08
C PRO A 133 -8.51 10.80 2.16
N VAL A 134 -8.60 10.11 1.04
CA VAL A 134 -7.60 10.16 -0.03
C VAL A 134 -8.21 10.75 -1.28
N ARG A 135 -7.37 11.28 -2.14
CA ARG A 135 -7.75 11.78 -3.44
C ARG A 135 -6.72 11.30 -4.48
N ILE A 136 -7.03 10.18 -5.13
CA ILE A 136 -6.17 9.57 -6.13
C ILE A 136 -6.91 9.63 -7.47
N THR A 137 -6.29 10.30 -8.47
CA THR A 137 -6.86 10.29 -9.82
C THR A 137 -6.77 8.86 -10.40
N THR A 138 -7.77 8.48 -11.17
CA THR A 138 -7.80 7.14 -11.76
C THR A 138 -6.62 6.90 -12.69
N ASP A 139 -6.19 7.91 -13.44
CA ASP A 139 -5.02 7.80 -14.34
C ASP A 139 -3.75 7.49 -13.54
N ARG A 140 -3.54 8.17 -12.41
CA ARG A 140 -2.41 7.85 -11.51
C ARG A 140 -2.52 6.44 -10.94
N ALA A 141 -3.72 6.04 -10.50
CA ALA A 141 -3.95 4.70 -9.98
C ALA A 141 -3.66 3.61 -11.01
N VAL A 142 -4.08 3.82 -12.26
CA VAL A 142 -3.81 2.88 -13.36
C VAL A 142 -2.33 2.83 -13.70
N LEU A 143 -1.68 3.99 -13.86
CA LEU A 143 -0.26 4.06 -14.21
C LEU A 143 0.62 3.36 -13.15
N GLU A 144 0.49 3.77 -11.89
CA GLU A 144 1.32 3.25 -10.81
C GLU A 144 0.95 1.80 -10.42
N GLY A 145 -0.33 1.45 -10.50
CA GLY A 145 -0.78 0.08 -10.25
C GLY A 145 -0.29 -0.90 -11.31
N THR A 146 -0.30 -0.51 -12.59
CA THR A 146 0.28 -1.32 -13.68
C THR A 146 1.79 -1.48 -13.50
N ARG A 147 2.49 -0.37 -13.22
CA ARG A 147 3.93 -0.40 -12.94
C ARG A 147 4.26 -1.30 -11.74
N TRP A 148 3.47 -1.25 -10.68
CA TRP A 148 3.62 -2.11 -9.53
C TRP A 148 3.48 -3.59 -9.93
N SER A 149 2.42 -3.94 -10.66
CA SER A 149 2.16 -5.32 -11.11
C SER A 149 3.26 -5.85 -12.02
N GLU A 150 3.74 -5.03 -12.97
CA GLU A 150 4.88 -5.38 -13.83
C GLU A 150 6.16 -5.61 -13.03
N THR A 151 6.50 -4.70 -12.12
CA THR A 151 7.69 -4.85 -11.26
C THR A 151 7.58 -6.07 -10.38
N TRP A 152 6.39 -6.30 -9.77
CA TRP A 152 6.13 -7.45 -8.92
C TRP A 152 6.26 -8.76 -9.69
N SER A 153 5.79 -8.81 -10.95
CA SER A 153 5.90 -9.99 -11.79
C SER A 153 7.35 -10.39 -12.10
N GLN A 154 8.29 -9.44 -12.05
CA GLN A 154 9.72 -9.64 -12.30
C GLN A 154 10.53 -9.97 -11.03
N VAL A 155 9.92 -9.87 -9.85
CA VAL A 155 10.54 -10.28 -8.59
C VAL A 155 10.62 -11.81 -8.56
N ASP A 156 11.74 -12.34 -8.08
CA ASP A 156 11.91 -13.80 -7.91
C ASP A 156 10.73 -14.37 -7.11
N PRO A 157 10.10 -15.47 -7.58
CA PRO A 157 8.99 -16.11 -6.87
C PRO A 157 9.29 -16.44 -5.41
N SER A 158 10.54 -16.73 -5.06
CA SER A 158 10.96 -16.97 -3.68
C SER A 158 10.80 -15.75 -2.79
N LEU A 159 10.84 -14.53 -3.38
CA LEU A 159 10.66 -13.25 -2.69
C LEU A 159 9.18 -12.86 -2.53
N ARG A 160 8.27 -13.52 -3.24
CA ARG A 160 6.82 -13.24 -3.25
C ARG A 160 6.02 -14.02 -2.20
N VAL A 161 6.71 -14.57 -1.20
CA VAL A 161 6.06 -15.33 -0.14
C VAL A 161 5.25 -14.38 0.77
N PRO A 162 3.99 -14.70 1.09
CA PRO A 162 3.22 -13.94 2.06
C PRO A 162 3.96 -13.83 3.39
N GLY A 163 4.08 -12.61 3.91
CA GLY A 163 4.82 -12.37 5.15
C GLY A 163 6.35 -12.31 5.00
N ALA A 164 6.88 -12.33 3.77
CA ALA A 164 8.32 -12.20 3.53
C ALA A 164 8.87 -10.94 4.23
N ARG A 165 9.97 -11.13 4.94
CA ARG A 165 10.75 -10.06 5.57
C ARG A 165 12.10 -9.98 4.88
N PHE A 166 12.57 -8.76 4.71
CA PHE A 166 13.80 -8.45 3.99
C PHE A 166 14.78 -7.81 4.94
N GLY A 167 16.01 -8.31 4.98
CA GLY A 167 17.07 -7.79 5.85
C GLY A 167 18.37 -7.57 5.09
N ALA A 168 19.14 -6.57 5.50
CA ALA A 168 20.47 -6.34 4.97
C ALA A 168 21.40 -7.51 5.31
N THR A 169 22.18 -7.96 4.32
CA THR A 169 23.20 -8.97 4.56
C THR A 169 24.50 -8.35 5.06
N ALA A 170 25.23 -9.11 5.90
CA ALA A 170 26.57 -8.77 6.31
C ALA A 170 27.65 -9.33 5.36
N THR A 171 27.25 -9.84 4.19
CA THR A 171 28.17 -10.44 3.23
C THR A 171 29.21 -9.44 2.76
N ARG A 172 30.49 -9.85 2.81
CA ARG A 172 31.58 -9.04 2.26
C ARG A 172 31.50 -9.03 0.76
N LEU A 173 31.41 -7.84 0.18
CA LEU A 173 31.41 -7.65 -1.27
C LEU A 173 32.84 -7.87 -1.82
N GLU A 174 32.94 -8.62 -2.91
CA GLU A 174 34.21 -8.83 -3.62
C GLU A 174 34.66 -7.59 -4.40
N ALA A 175 33.71 -6.75 -4.80
CA ALA A 175 33.95 -5.51 -5.55
C ALA A 175 32.98 -4.39 -5.08
N PRO A 176 33.36 -3.11 -5.27
CA PRO A 176 32.47 -1.98 -5.00
C PRO A 176 31.22 -2.03 -5.89
N ILE A 177 30.04 -1.92 -5.29
CA ILE A 177 28.77 -1.83 -6.01
C ILE A 177 28.27 -0.40 -5.96
N ARG A 178 27.88 0.13 -7.13
CA ARG A 178 27.21 1.43 -7.21
C ARG A 178 25.72 1.26 -6.96
N VAL A 179 25.19 1.97 -5.98
CA VAL A 179 23.77 2.00 -5.65
C VAL A 179 23.22 3.41 -5.85
N SER A 180 21.96 3.50 -6.31
CA SER A 180 21.27 4.79 -6.42
C SER A 180 20.91 5.33 -5.02
N PRO A 181 20.57 6.62 -4.88
CA PRO A 181 20.07 7.17 -3.61
C PRO A 181 18.83 6.40 -3.09
N THR A 182 17.92 6.02 -3.96
CA THR A 182 16.73 5.22 -3.62
C THR A 182 17.12 3.84 -3.08
N GLN A 183 18.01 3.14 -3.77
CA GLN A 183 18.54 1.84 -3.32
C GLN A 183 19.25 1.95 -1.97
N TRP A 184 20.05 3.00 -1.78
CA TRP A 184 20.73 3.25 -0.50
C TRP A 184 19.74 3.44 0.64
N ARG A 185 18.65 4.19 0.44
CA ARG A 185 17.59 4.38 1.45
C ARG A 185 16.93 3.07 1.84
N VAL A 186 16.60 2.21 0.88
CA VAL A 186 16.03 0.89 1.14
C VAL A 186 17.03 -0.02 1.85
N PHE A 187 18.31 0.00 1.45
CA PHE A 187 19.37 -0.75 2.14
C PHE A 187 19.52 -0.34 3.60
N VAL A 188 19.53 0.97 3.89
CA VAL A 188 19.60 1.47 5.27
C VAL A 188 18.34 1.06 6.05
N ALA A 189 17.15 1.16 5.46
CA ALA A 189 15.90 0.75 6.08
C ALA A 189 15.86 -0.75 6.40
N SER A 190 16.54 -1.59 5.60
CA SER A 190 16.60 -3.05 5.77
C SER A 190 17.58 -3.53 6.84
N ARG A 191 18.34 -2.63 7.48
CA ARG A 191 19.16 -2.97 8.65
C ARG A 191 18.32 -3.49 9.83
N ASP A 192 17.10 -2.98 9.94
CA ASP A 192 16.07 -3.57 10.76
C ASP A 192 15.11 -4.33 9.82
N PRO A 193 15.10 -5.68 9.84
CA PRO A 193 14.33 -6.48 8.92
C PRO A 193 12.85 -6.16 8.94
N GLY A 194 12.23 -6.10 7.76
CA GLY A 194 10.82 -5.74 7.64
C GLY A 194 10.18 -6.22 6.34
N SER A 195 8.85 -6.10 6.29
CA SER A 195 8.07 -6.31 5.07
C SER A 195 8.38 -5.21 4.03
N LEU A 196 8.01 -5.42 2.77
CA LEU A 196 8.15 -4.39 1.73
C LEU A 196 7.52 -3.05 2.14
N ASN A 197 6.30 -3.08 2.71
CA ASN A 197 5.61 -1.88 3.18
C ASN A 197 6.38 -1.18 4.32
N GLN A 198 6.94 -1.94 5.27
CA GLN A 198 7.76 -1.38 6.35
C GLN A 198 9.04 -0.72 5.81
N LEU A 199 9.71 -1.37 4.85
CA LEU A 199 10.90 -0.79 4.22
C LEU A 199 10.57 0.45 3.42
N ALA A 200 9.48 0.45 2.64
CA ALA A 200 9.01 1.62 1.91
C ALA A 200 8.72 2.80 2.85
N THR A 201 8.01 2.53 3.96
CA THR A 201 7.67 3.56 4.95
C THR A 201 8.91 4.15 5.61
N ARG A 202 9.86 3.32 6.08
CA ARG A 202 11.12 3.77 6.71
C ARG A 202 12.02 4.52 5.73
N ALA A 203 12.03 4.08 4.46
CA ALA A 203 12.78 4.75 3.40
C ALA A 203 12.09 6.03 2.88
N VAL A 204 10.85 6.32 3.32
CA VAL A 204 10.01 7.42 2.82
C VAL A 204 9.86 7.36 1.29
N LEU A 205 9.51 6.18 0.78
CA LEU A 205 9.31 5.86 -0.65
C LEU A 205 7.90 5.34 -0.88
N SER A 206 7.44 5.38 -2.13
CA SER A 206 6.31 4.57 -2.56
C SER A 206 6.67 3.08 -2.52
N GLU A 207 5.68 2.21 -2.42
CA GLU A 207 5.93 0.76 -2.43
C GLU A 207 6.55 0.30 -3.77
N VAL A 208 6.21 0.96 -4.88
CA VAL A 208 6.79 0.68 -6.20
C VAL A 208 8.29 0.99 -6.23
N GLU A 209 8.68 2.19 -5.77
CA GLU A 209 10.10 2.57 -5.71
C GLU A 209 10.90 1.66 -4.78
N ALA A 210 10.31 1.29 -3.63
CA ALA A 210 10.94 0.37 -2.69
C ALA A 210 11.08 -1.03 -3.30
N LEU A 211 10.08 -1.51 -4.03
CA LEU A 211 10.10 -2.81 -4.72
C LEU A 211 11.17 -2.86 -5.81
N GLU A 212 11.29 -1.81 -6.64
CA GLU A 212 12.34 -1.71 -7.66
C GLU A 212 13.74 -1.71 -7.04
N ALA A 213 13.91 -0.94 -5.97
CA ALA A 213 15.17 -0.91 -5.23
C ALA A 213 15.50 -2.26 -4.58
N LEU A 214 14.50 -2.89 -3.95
CA LEU A 214 14.63 -4.20 -3.33
C LEU A 214 15.07 -5.26 -4.34
N ARG A 215 14.41 -5.30 -5.51
CA ARG A 215 14.77 -6.22 -6.60
C ARG A 215 16.23 -6.07 -7.01
N ALA A 216 16.72 -4.85 -7.19
CA ALA A 216 18.10 -4.59 -7.54
C ALA A 216 19.07 -5.01 -6.43
N LEU A 217 18.75 -4.70 -5.17
CA LEU A 217 19.58 -5.01 -4.01
C LEU A 217 19.65 -6.52 -3.72
N THR A 218 18.56 -7.24 -3.90
CA THR A 218 18.57 -8.71 -3.80
C THR A 218 19.37 -9.36 -4.92
N GLY A 219 19.27 -8.83 -6.16
CA GLY A 219 20.10 -9.27 -7.27
C GLY A 219 21.61 -9.07 -7.05
N HIS A 220 21.98 -8.11 -6.22
CA HIS A 220 23.37 -7.88 -5.79
C HIS A 220 23.75 -8.64 -4.50
N GLY A 221 22.84 -9.39 -3.92
CA GLY A 221 23.08 -10.09 -2.65
C GLY A 221 23.23 -9.17 -1.43
N LEU A 222 22.81 -7.92 -1.53
CA LEU A 222 22.88 -6.93 -0.42
C LEU A 222 21.71 -7.03 0.55
N ILE A 223 20.59 -7.57 0.09
CA ILE A 223 19.38 -7.86 0.89
C ILE A 223 19.01 -9.33 0.66
N VAL A 224 18.55 -9.98 1.73
CA VAL A 224 18.08 -11.36 1.74
C VAL A 224 16.70 -11.46 2.37
N ILE A 225 16.01 -12.57 2.07
CA ILE A 225 14.77 -12.96 2.78
C ILE A 225 15.18 -13.66 4.07
N LEU A 226 14.41 -13.40 5.11
CA LEU A 226 14.57 -13.96 6.45
C LEU A 226 13.39 -14.85 6.80
#